data_0312f73b14246a4e60a52f7ce259571f
#
_entry.id   0312f73b14246a4e60a52f7ce259571f
#
_cell.length_a   1.000
_cell.length_b   1.000
_cell.length_c   1.000
_cell.angle_alpha   90.00
_cell.angle_beta   90.00
_cell.angle_gamma   90.00
#
_symmetry.space_group_name_H-M   'P 1'
#
loop_
_entity.id
_entity.type
_entity.pdbx_description
1 polymer ?
#
loop_
_entity_poly.entity_id
_entity_poly.type
_entity_poly.pdbx_seq_one_letter_code
_entity_poly.pdbx_strand_id
1 'polypeptide(L)'
;EVDFIDAYGLGKWGEAHSMKYIDGKDKIPVYDWITDLYSKNFTNVPLLMNYHRVLAEETVNGWEDEPNPDSEGMLESAIRKGYSLRHDAFGMTGYYKEWEKAFAAKWNFKVPIVLEGGWITGAHHRYWIDPSGKYHEGHPEEVRRAEMEAGEEAHVNMMDFRVGNETETWFRNMDLVERFIRHGGYRLCPVQVMFPKEAESGETLTLTHTWENLGWGYCPNNIRQWNFRYKPSFALIDGNGKVVKTFVDQKAEPSDWRQGKPVSYTMEVELGDVPSGTYTWAVSIADTRKNDVPGLNMAVDAASLTADGWLKVGKITVK
;
A
#
# COMPACT_ATOMS: atom_id res chain seq x y z
N GLU A 1 -5.75 -15.27 -7.71
CA GLU A 1 -5.01 -14.02 -7.83
C GLU A 1 -4.01 -13.93 -6.69
N VAL A 2 -2.80 -13.42 -6.93
CA VAL A 2 -1.75 -13.25 -5.92
C VAL A 2 -1.50 -11.76 -5.76
N ASP A 3 -1.68 -11.23 -4.54
CA ASP A 3 -1.56 -9.81 -4.26
C ASP A 3 -0.08 -9.39 -4.13
N PHE A 4 0.74 -10.25 -3.50
CA PHE A 4 2.19 -10.04 -3.37
C PHE A 4 2.90 -11.38 -3.10
N ILE A 5 4.21 -11.40 -3.28
CA ILE A 5 5.09 -12.52 -2.91
C ILE A 5 5.96 -12.05 -1.76
N ASP A 6 5.78 -12.69 -0.61
CA ASP A 6 6.59 -12.46 0.57
C ASP A 6 7.74 -13.47 0.63
N ALA A 7 8.87 -13.00 1.11
CA ALA A 7 10.10 -13.76 1.24
C ALA A 7 10.67 -14.28 -0.09
N TYR A 8 11.89 -14.71 -0.06
CA TYR A 8 12.65 -15.17 -1.23
C TYR A 8 13.43 -16.45 -0.93
N GLY A 9 12.98 -17.21 0.08
CA GLY A 9 13.52 -18.53 0.40
C GLY A 9 14.94 -18.54 0.98
N LEU A 10 15.45 -17.39 1.43
CA LEU A 10 16.79 -17.25 1.99
C LEU A 10 16.73 -17.01 3.50
N GLY A 11 17.56 -17.71 4.27
CA GLY A 11 17.59 -17.59 5.71
C GLY A 11 16.48 -18.37 6.42
N LYS A 12 16.37 -18.19 7.73
CA LYS A 12 15.31 -18.79 8.54
C LYS A 12 13.97 -18.17 8.12
N TRP A 13 12.99 -19.02 7.88
CA TRP A 13 11.64 -18.64 7.39
C TRP A 13 11.62 -17.83 6.07
N GLY A 14 12.73 -17.73 5.36
CA GLY A 14 12.85 -16.91 4.17
C GLY A 14 13.04 -15.42 4.45
N GLU A 15 13.50 -15.03 5.62
CA GLU A 15 13.60 -13.65 6.09
C GLU A 15 15.02 -13.07 6.06
N ALA A 16 15.95 -13.74 5.35
CA ALA A 16 17.36 -13.34 5.15
C ALA A 16 18.17 -13.17 6.45
N HIS A 17 17.80 -13.90 7.51
CA HIS A 17 18.59 -13.95 8.74
C HIS A 17 18.95 -15.39 9.12
N SER A 18 19.85 -15.58 10.08
CA SER A 18 20.32 -16.91 10.53
C SER A 18 20.81 -17.80 9.38
N MET A 19 21.56 -17.22 8.44
CA MET A 19 22.10 -17.90 7.26
C MET A 19 23.43 -18.58 7.57
N LYS A 20 23.48 -19.45 8.59
CA LYS A 20 24.70 -20.15 9.04
C LYS A 20 25.27 -21.12 8.01
N TYR A 21 24.45 -21.53 7.03
CA TYR A 21 24.83 -22.43 5.94
C TYR A 21 25.57 -21.73 4.78
N ILE A 22 25.71 -20.39 4.83
CA ILE A 22 26.43 -19.60 3.85
C ILE A 22 27.61 -18.93 4.53
N ASP A 23 28.82 -19.06 3.96
CA ASP A 23 29.99 -18.34 4.45
C ASP A 23 29.74 -16.83 4.46
N GLY A 24 30.27 -16.13 5.47
CA GLY A 24 30.04 -14.70 5.65
C GLY A 24 30.33 -13.87 4.40
N LYS A 25 31.44 -14.18 3.68
CA LYS A 25 31.85 -13.53 2.43
C LYS A 25 30.85 -13.72 1.27
N ASP A 26 30.04 -14.79 1.32
CA ASP A 26 29.13 -15.18 0.23
C ASP A 26 27.68 -14.75 0.51
N LYS A 27 27.36 -14.25 1.71
CA LYS A 27 25.99 -13.86 2.09
C LYS A 27 25.44 -12.77 1.18
N ILE A 28 26.19 -11.71 0.92
CA ILE A 28 25.77 -10.61 0.05
C ILE A 28 25.63 -11.06 -1.40
N PRO A 29 26.61 -11.74 -2.01
CA PRO A 29 26.45 -12.30 -3.36
C PRO A 29 25.25 -13.23 -3.52
N VAL A 30 24.97 -14.09 -2.55
CA VAL A 30 23.82 -14.99 -2.58
C VAL A 30 22.50 -14.21 -2.44
N TYR A 31 22.46 -13.22 -1.58
CA TYR A 31 21.31 -12.33 -1.44
C TYR A 31 21.03 -11.57 -2.74
N ASP A 32 22.05 -11.00 -3.37
CA ASP A 32 21.90 -10.31 -4.64
C ASP A 32 21.43 -11.25 -5.76
N TRP A 33 21.98 -12.47 -5.82
CA TRP A 33 21.55 -13.47 -6.78
C TRP A 33 20.07 -13.84 -6.63
N ILE A 34 19.59 -14.13 -5.40
CA ILE A 34 18.21 -14.55 -5.19
C ILE A 34 17.22 -13.39 -5.45
N THR A 35 17.55 -12.18 -5.00
CA THR A 35 16.70 -11.01 -5.24
C THR A 35 16.62 -10.66 -6.73
N ASP A 36 17.70 -10.82 -7.48
CA ASP A 36 17.71 -10.71 -8.94
C ASP A 36 16.81 -11.77 -9.60
N LEU A 37 16.91 -13.02 -9.15
CA LEU A 37 16.13 -14.13 -9.70
C LEU A 37 14.61 -13.87 -9.57
N TYR A 38 14.15 -13.52 -8.39
CA TYR A 38 12.72 -13.21 -8.16
C TYR A 38 12.30 -11.96 -8.94
N SER A 39 13.08 -10.89 -8.90
CA SER A 39 12.78 -9.66 -9.63
C SER A 39 12.64 -9.85 -11.14
N LYS A 40 13.44 -10.75 -11.73
CA LYS A 40 13.37 -11.06 -13.16
C LYS A 40 12.17 -11.91 -13.54
N ASN A 41 11.73 -12.80 -12.64
CA ASN A 41 10.67 -13.76 -12.93
C ASN A 41 9.28 -13.28 -12.50
N PHE A 42 9.16 -12.43 -11.49
CA PHE A 42 7.89 -11.91 -10.99
C PHE A 42 7.75 -10.42 -11.28
N THR A 43 7.32 -10.10 -12.50
CA THR A 43 7.26 -8.72 -12.99
C THR A 43 5.90 -8.05 -12.77
N ASN A 44 4.84 -8.83 -12.50
CA ASN A 44 3.46 -8.36 -12.38
C ASN A 44 2.92 -8.42 -10.95
N VAL A 45 3.62 -9.07 -10.05
CA VAL A 45 3.24 -9.23 -8.65
C VAL A 45 4.24 -8.48 -7.78
N PRO A 46 3.80 -7.61 -6.86
CA PRO A 46 4.69 -6.95 -5.90
C PRO A 46 5.50 -7.97 -5.10
N LEU A 47 6.79 -7.71 -4.98
CA LEU A 47 7.71 -8.49 -4.17
C LEU A 47 7.94 -7.80 -2.85
N LEU A 48 7.95 -8.54 -1.76
CA LEU A 48 8.27 -8.04 -0.44
C LEU A 48 9.61 -8.60 0.02
N MET A 49 10.34 -7.82 0.79
CA MET A 49 11.47 -8.28 1.56
C MET A 49 11.38 -7.82 3.00
N ASN A 50 11.73 -8.73 3.89
CA ASN A 50 11.82 -8.42 5.30
C ASN A 50 13.03 -7.51 5.56
N TYR A 51 12.81 -6.32 6.15
CA TYR A 51 13.88 -5.44 6.56
C TYR A 51 14.24 -5.58 8.05
N HIS A 52 13.54 -6.48 8.75
CA HIS A 52 13.84 -6.84 10.11
C HIS A 52 15.01 -7.82 10.17
N ARG A 53 16.05 -7.50 10.90
CA ARG A 53 17.19 -8.38 11.19
C ARG A 53 17.90 -8.93 9.94
N VAL A 54 17.95 -8.19 8.86
CA VAL A 54 18.61 -8.65 7.63
C VAL A 54 20.07 -8.98 7.91
N LEU A 55 20.49 -10.19 7.54
CA LEU A 55 21.80 -10.78 7.82
C LEU A 55 22.16 -10.98 9.30
N ALA A 56 21.27 -10.67 10.24
CA ALA A 56 21.52 -10.94 11.65
C ALA A 56 21.61 -12.44 11.95
N GLU A 57 22.40 -12.78 12.93
CA GLU A 57 22.52 -14.16 13.43
C GLU A 57 21.76 -14.32 14.75
N GLU A 58 21.15 -15.48 14.95
CA GLU A 58 20.53 -15.83 16.21
C GLU A 58 21.63 -16.18 17.24
N THR A 59 21.68 -15.43 18.31
CA THR A 59 22.64 -15.64 19.41
C THR A 59 22.04 -16.48 20.53
N VAL A 60 22.88 -16.89 21.49
CA VAL A 60 22.44 -17.65 22.69
C VAL A 60 21.44 -16.81 23.53
N ASN A 61 21.60 -15.50 23.53
CA ASN A 61 20.76 -14.56 24.28
C ASN A 61 19.65 -13.92 23.46
N GLY A 62 19.48 -14.33 22.21
CA GLY A 62 18.50 -13.78 21.29
C GLY A 62 19.12 -13.26 20.01
N TRP A 63 18.50 -12.25 19.42
CA TRP A 63 18.95 -11.63 18.19
C TRP A 63 19.97 -10.54 18.46
N GLU A 64 20.87 -10.30 17.49
CA GLU A 64 21.79 -9.18 17.54
C GLU A 64 21.00 -7.86 17.63
N ASP A 65 21.43 -6.99 18.52
CA ASP A 65 20.76 -5.70 18.73
C ASP A 65 21.13 -4.68 17.68
N GLU A 66 22.35 -4.77 17.15
CA GLU A 66 22.84 -3.86 16.12
C GLU A 66 22.57 -4.40 14.71
N PRO A 67 22.27 -3.54 13.74
CA PRO A 67 22.13 -3.95 12.35
C PRO A 67 23.48 -4.45 11.83
N ASN A 68 23.45 -5.44 10.93
CA ASN A 68 24.62 -5.75 10.13
C ASN A 68 24.99 -4.49 9.32
N PRO A 69 26.27 -4.08 9.28
CA PRO A 69 26.70 -2.86 8.56
C PRO A 69 26.27 -2.79 7.10
N ASP A 70 26.09 -3.95 6.46
CA ASP A 70 25.69 -4.03 5.04
C ASP A 70 24.18 -4.06 4.84
N SER A 71 23.37 -4.18 5.89
CA SER A 71 21.91 -4.37 5.80
C SER A 71 21.22 -3.26 5.00
N GLU A 72 21.51 -2.01 5.27
CA GLU A 72 20.87 -0.89 4.57
C GLU A 72 21.17 -0.92 3.06
N GLY A 73 22.43 -1.12 2.69
CA GLY A 73 22.84 -1.19 1.29
C GLY A 73 22.21 -2.35 0.52
N MET A 74 22.05 -3.50 1.18
CA MET A 74 21.38 -4.67 0.61
C MET A 74 19.88 -4.43 0.43
N LEU A 75 19.21 -3.88 1.43
CA LEU A 75 17.79 -3.52 1.35
C LEU A 75 17.53 -2.52 0.23
N GLU A 76 18.37 -1.51 0.09
CA GLU A 76 18.29 -0.55 -1.01
C GLU A 76 18.57 -1.20 -2.38
N SER A 77 19.49 -2.15 -2.45
CA SER A 77 19.73 -2.93 -3.67
C SER A 77 18.47 -3.65 -4.12
N ALA A 78 17.76 -4.31 -3.19
CA ALA A 78 16.53 -5.01 -3.53
C ALA A 78 15.38 -4.02 -3.86
N ILE A 79 15.27 -2.88 -3.18
CA ILE A 79 14.30 -1.84 -3.57
C ILE A 79 14.53 -1.37 -5.01
N ARG A 80 15.78 -1.13 -5.40
CA ARG A 80 16.12 -0.81 -6.81
C ARG A 80 15.73 -1.90 -7.80
N LYS A 81 15.66 -3.14 -7.35
CA LYS A 81 15.18 -4.30 -8.13
C LYS A 81 13.65 -4.43 -8.17
N GLY A 82 12.93 -3.55 -7.47
CA GLY A 82 11.46 -3.49 -7.46
C GLY A 82 10.81 -4.18 -6.27
N TYR A 83 11.56 -4.40 -5.18
CA TYR A 83 10.99 -4.89 -3.93
C TYR A 83 10.33 -3.77 -3.12
N SER A 84 9.30 -4.15 -2.41
CA SER A 84 8.66 -3.43 -1.32
C SER A 84 9.12 -3.98 0.02
N LEU A 85 8.67 -3.42 1.12
CA LEU A 85 9.16 -3.75 2.45
C LEU A 85 8.14 -4.55 3.25
N ARG A 86 8.62 -5.45 4.08
CA ARG A 86 7.87 -6.18 5.11
C ARG A 86 8.65 -6.15 6.41
N HIS A 87 7.96 -6.09 7.51
CA HIS A 87 8.56 -6.21 8.85
C HIS A 87 7.77 -7.19 9.71
N ASP A 88 8.48 -8.10 10.37
CA ASP A 88 7.93 -9.01 11.37
C ASP A 88 7.92 -8.37 12.75
N ALA A 89 6.95 -8.73 13.58
CA ALA A 89 6.80 -8.26 14.95
C ALA A 89 6.91 -6.73 15.09
N PHE A 90 6.21 -6.02 14.22
CA PHE A 90 6.27 -4.58 14.07
C PHE A 90 5.92 -3.86 15.39
N GLY A 91 6.72 -2.86 15.76
CA GLY A 91 6.49 -2.04 16.95
C GLY A 91 6.83 -2.71 18.29
N MET A 92 7.25 -3.95 18.32
CA MET A 92 7.58 -4.64 19.56
C MET A 92 8.95 -4.26 20.07
N THR A 93 9.05 -3.97 21.37
CA THR A 93 10.33 -3.67 22.03
C THR A 93 11.33 -4.82 21.82
N GLY A 94 12.57 -4.46 21.49
CA GLY A 94 13.62 -5.43 21.18
C GLY A 94 13.57 -6.02 19.77
N TYR A 95 12.43 -5.90 19.06
CA TYR A 95 12.26 -6.36 17.69
C TYR A 95 12.24 -5.22 16.69
N TYR A 96 11.59 -4.08 17.02
CA TYR A 96 11.52 -2.92 16.15
C TYR A 96 12.53 -1.88 16.61
N LYS A 97 13.68 -1.88 15.95
CA LYS A 97 14.85 -1.08 16.33
C LYS A 97 14.75 0.35 15.75
N GLU A 98 15.47 1.28 16.35
CA GLU A 98 15.48 2.68 15.88
C GLU A 98 15.98 2.84 14.44
N TRP A 99 16.96 2.03 14.02
CA TRP A 99 17.42 2.04 12.63
C TRP A 99 16.33 1.55 11.66
N GLU A 100 15.51 0.58 12.06
CA GLU A 100 14.38 0.05 11.27
C GLU A 100 13.30 1.11 11.13
N LYS A 101 13.00 1.85 12.19
CA LYS A 101 12.08 3.01 12.14
C LYS A 101 12.61 4.09 11.19
N ALA A 102 13.89 4.43 11.30
CA ALA A 102 14.54 5.38 10.41
C ALA A 102 14.52 4.91 8.94
N PHE A 103 14.73 3.60 8.72
CA PHE A 103 14.65 3.00 7.39
C PHE A 103 13.23 3.05 6.83
N ALA A 104 12.21 2.70 7.63
CA ALA A 104 10.82 2.86 7.24
C ALA A 104 10.47 4.31 6.88
N ALA A 105 10.89 5.28 7.71
CA ALA A 105 10.67 6.71 7.45
C ALA A 105 11.36 7.21 6.17
N LYS A 106 12.49 6.62 5.78
CA LYS A 106 13.20 6.92 4.52
C LYS A 106 12.43 6.44 3.30
N TRP A 107 11.73 5.31 3.41
CA TRP A 107 11.13 4.59 2.28
C TRP A 107 9.60 4.61 2.24
N ASN A 108 8.91 4.99 3.32
CA ASN A 108 7.47 5.19 3.27
C ASN A 108 7.10 6.18 2.16
N PHE A 109 5.93 6.02 1.54
CA PHE A 109 5.49 6.76 0.36
C PHE A 109 6.34 6.59 -0.91
N LYS A 110 7.35 5.73 -0.89
CA LYS A 110 8.17 5.37 -2.07
C LYS A 110 7.97 3.92 -2.45
N VAL A 111 7.87 3.05 -1.45
CA VAL A 111 7.53 1.63 -1.59
C VAL A 111 6.52 1.24 -0.52
N PRO A 112 5.60 0.31 -0.78
CA PRO A 112 4.70 -0.21 0.24
C PRO A 112 5.47 -0.82 1.41
N ILE A 113 4.92 -0.66 2.62
CA ILE A 113 5.38 -1.37 3.82
C ILE A 113 4.24 -2.27 4.29
N VAL A 114 4.52 -3.55 4.44
CA VAL A 114 3.60 -4.55 4.97
C VAL A 114 4.02 -4.89 6.40
N LEU A 115 3.06 -4.84 7.30
CA LEU A 115 3.24 -5.20 8.69
C LEU A 115 2.82 -6.65 8.91
N GLU A 116 3.69 -7.45 9.50
CA GLU A 116 3.34 -8.75 10.06
C GLU A 116 3.27 -8.63 11.58
N GLY A 117 2.12 -8.97 12.17
CA GLY A 117 1.93 -8.94 13.62
C GLY A 117 2.86 -9.91 14.35
N GLY A 118 3.32 -9.54 15.53
CA GLY A 118 4.19 -10.39 16.34
C GLY A 118 3.48 -11.65 16.82
N TRP A 119 4.25 -12.72 16.97
CA TRP A 119 3.80 -13.95 17.60
C TRP A 119 3.96 -13.83 19.13
N ILE A 120 2.88 -13.49 19.85
CA ILE A 120 2.92 -13.11 21.27
C ILE A 120 2.24 -14.12 22.20
N THR A 121 1.55 -15.12 21.67
CA THR A 121 0.95 -16.19 22.48
C THR A 121 1.89 -17.38 22.64
N GLY A 122 1.69 -18.18 23.66
CA GLY A 122 2.47 -19.40 23.89
C GLY A 122 3.91 -19.15 24.38
N ALA A 123 4.87 -19.79 23.71
CA ALA A 123 6.27 -19.83 24.15
C ALA A 123 7.08 -18.54 23.89
N HIS A 124 6.53 -17.56 23.24
CA HIS A 124 7.22 -16.31 22.91
C HIS A 124 7.17 -15.28 24.06
N HIS A 125 7.54 -15.71 25.23
CA HIS A 125 7.52 -14.92 26.47
C HIS A 125 8.61 -13.83 26.54
N ARG A 126 9.53 -13.74 25.56
CA ARG A 126 10.55 -12.68 25.56
C ARG A 126 9.95 -11.25 25.45
N TYR A 127 8.73 -11.13 25.00
CA TYR A 127 8.00 -9.85 24.96
C TYR A 127 7.62 -9.34 26.34
N TRP A 128 7.44 -10.26 27.27
CA TRP A 128 7.13 -9.96 28.66
C TRP A 128 8.37 -9.60 29.48
N ILE A 129 9.57 -9.91 28.95
CA ILE A 129 10.86 -9.52 29.51
C ILE A 129 11.27 -8.22 28.80
N ASP A 130 10.47 -7.18 28.97
CA ASP A 130 10.73 -5.87 28.42
C ASP A 130 11.40 -4.97 29.47
N PRO A 131 12.70 -4.64 29.32
CA PRO A 131 13.40 -3.79 30.29
C PRO A 131 12.85 -2.36 30.33
N SER A 132 12.10 -1.93 29.31
CA SER A 132 11.41 -0.63 29.32
C SER A 132 10.17 -0.60 30.19
N GLY A 133 9.64 -1.77 30.62
CA GLY A 133 8.41 -1.91 31.37
C GLY A 133 7.15 -1.54 30.58
N LYS A 134 7.23 -1.53 29.25
CA LYS A 134 6.11 -1.18 28.36
C LYS A 134 5.09 -2.31 28.21
N TYR A 135 5.57 -3.56 28.31
CA TYR A 135 4.72 -4.75 28.12
C TYR A 135 4.70 -5.61 29.38
N HIS A 136 3.50 -6.11 29.75
CA HIS A 136 3.29 -6.93 30.92
C HIS A 136 2.75 -8.31 30.53
N GLU A 137 3.19 -9.34 31.23
CA GLU A 137 2.69 -10.70 31.02
C GLU A 137 1.16 -10.75 31.22
N GLY A 138 0.46 -11.38 30.29
CA GLY A 138 -1.00 -11.45 30.31
C GLY A 138 -1.73 -10.26 29.70
N HIS A 139 -0.98 -9.25 29.19
CA HIS A 139 -1.52 -8.04 28.59
C HIS A 139 -1.20 -7.93 27.08
N PRO A 140 -1.70 -8.85 26.23
CA PRO A 140 -1.42 -8.83 24.79
C PRO A 140 -1.90 -7.55 24.10
N GLU A 141 -2.88 -6.85 24.66
CA GLU A 141 -3.38 -5.58 24.15
C GLU A 141 -2.30 -4.49 24.13
N GLU A 142 -1.36 -4.51 25.04
CA GLU A 142 -0.26 -3.54 25.07
C GLU A 142 0.63 -3.69 23.84
N VAL A 143 0.94 -4.93 23.47
CA VAL A 143 1.75 -5.23 22.27
C VAL A 143 0.97 -4.90 21.02
N ARG A 144 -0.30 -5.32 20.92
CA ARG A 144 -1.14 -5.03 19.73
C ARG A 144 -1.33 -3.54 19.49
N ARG A 145 -1.48 -2.77 20.55
CA ARG A 145 -1.55 -1.30 20.47
C ARG A 145 -0.25 -0.71 19.97
N ALA A 146 0.88 -1.17 20.47
CA ALA A 146 2.20 -0.72 20.01
C ALA A 146 2.47 -1.07 18.53
N GLU A 147 2.05 -2.24 18.08
CA GLU A 147 2.13 -2.63 16.66
C GLU A 147 1.30 -1.68 15.78
N MET A 148 0.09 -1.37 16.20
CA MET A 148 -0.79 -0.46 15.46
C MET A 148 -0.22 0.96 15.40
N GLU A 149 0.27 1.50 16.51
CA GLU A 149 0.89 2.83 16.58
C GLU A 149 2.14 2.92 15.70
N ALA A 150 3.01 1.91 15.76
CA ALA A 150 4.19 1.85 14.90
C ALA A 150 3.82 1.68 13.41
N GLY A 151 2.76 0.93 13.11
CA GLY A 151 2.22 0.78 11.77
C GLY A 151 1.70 2.10 11.20
N GLU A 152 1.02 2.91 12.01
CA GLU A 152 0.58 4.25 11.61
C GLU A 152 1.78 5.18 11.39
N GLU A 153 2.76 5.19 12.31
CA GLU A 153 3.98 5.99 12.18
C GLU A 153 4.78 5.65 10.93
N ALA A 154 4.88 4.35 10.60
CA ALA A 154 5.57 3.90 9.39
C ALA A 154 4.72 4.03 8.11
N HIS A 155 3.46 4.46 8.21
CA HIS A 155 2.53 4.58 7.09
C HIS A 155 2.32 3.26 6.33
N VAL A 156 2.12 2.15 7.05
CA VAL A 156 1.99 0.82 6.44
C VAL A 156 0.81 0.71 5.49
N ASN A 157 1.01 -0.04 4.42
CA ASN A 157 0.01 -0.27 3.39
C ASN A 157 -0.92 -1.45 3.69
N MET A 158 -0.42 -2.43 4.41
CA MET A 158 -1.13 -3.66 4.71
C MET A 158 -0.68 -4.21 6.06
N MET A 159 -1.58 -4.93 6.74
CA MET A 159 -1.32 -5.58 8.01
C MET A 159 -1.80 -7.03 7.96
N ASP A 160 -0.96 -7.95 8.45
CA ASP A 160 -1.33 -9.33 8.73
C ASP A 160 -1.69 -9.47 10.22
N PHE A 161 -2.95 -9.83 10.49
CA PHE A 161 -3.48 -10.05 11.83
C PHE A 161 -3.18 -11.44 12.39
N ARG A 162 -2.30 -12.22 11.74
CA ARG A 162 -1.91 -13.55 12.14
C ARG A 162 -3.03 -14.60 12.11
N VAL A 163 -2.71 -15.78 12.58
CA VAL A 163 -3.59 -16.96 12.57
C VAL A 163 -3.68 -17.61 13.96
N GLY A 164 -4.64 -18.49 14.15
CA GLY A 164 -4.80 -19.27 15.37
C GLY A 164 -4.99 -18.39 16.62
N ASN A 165 -4.30 -18.72 17.69
CA ASN A 165 -4.42 -18.00 18.98
C ASN A 165 -4.00 -16.54 18.90
N GLU A 166 -3.13 -16.17 17.95
CA GLU A 166 -2.74 -14.78 17.72
C GLU A 166 -3.92 -13.94 17.26
N THR A 167 -4.80 -14.50 16.42
CA THR A 167 -6.02 -13.82 15.96
C THR A 167 -6.96 -13.47 17.10
N GLU A 168 -7.04 -14.31 18.16
CA GLU A 168 -7.86 -14.02 19.34
C GLU A 168 -7.42 -12.74 20.05
N THR A 169 -6.14 -12.43 20.06
CA THR A 169 -5.64 -11.21 20.68
C THR A 169 -6.11 -9.96 19.94
N TRP A 170 -6.32 -10.07 18.63
CA TRP A 170 -6.91 -9.01 17.82
C TRP A 170 -8.43 -8.92 18.01
N PHE A 171 -9.14 -10.04 18.13
CA PHE A 171 -10.57 -10.03 18.45
C PHE A 171 -10.88 -9.35 19.79
N ARG A 172 -9.98 -9.46 20.75
CA ARG A 172 -10.11 -8.74 22.04
C ARG A 172 -9.82 -7.25 21.93
N ASN A 173 -9.23 -6.81 20.82
CA ASN A 173 -8.85 -5.43 20.51
C ASN A 173 -9.43 -4.98 19.17
N MET A 174 -10.72 -5.22 18.97
CA MET A 174 -11.41 -4.90 17.71
C MET A 174 -11.37 -3.42 17.36
N ASP A 175 -11.25 -2.54 18.33
CA ASP A 175 -11.04 -1.10 18.12
C ASP A 175 -9.80 -0.81 17.28
N LEU A 176 -8.72 -1.57 17.49
CA LEU A 176 -7.48 -1.48 16.70
C LEU A 176 -7.69 -2.00 15.27
N VAL A 177 -8.37 -3.13 15.14
CA VAL A 177 -8.71 -3.71 13.83
C VAL A 177 -9.58 -2.76 13.02
N GLU A 178 -10.64 -2.21 13.63
CA GLU A 178 -11.50 -1.22 13.00
C GLU A 178 -10.75 0.06 12.62
N ARG A 179 -9.81 0.50 13.47
CA ARG A 179 -8.94 1.64 13.16
C ARG A 179 -8.13 1.40 11.90
N PHE A 180 -7.53 0.19 11.77
CA PHE A 180 -6.79 -0.17 10.56
C PHE A 180 -7.71 -0.25 9.34
N ILE A 181 -8.89 -0.87 9.46
CA ILE A 181 -9.86 -0.96 8.35
C ILE A 181 -10.27 0.44 7.87
N ARG A 182 -10.41 1.41 8.78
CA ARG A 182 -10.81 2.78 8.44
C ARG A 182 -9.67 3.62 7.89
N HIS A 183 -8.46 3.46 8.40
CA HIS A 183 -7.35 4.39 8.17
C HIS A 183 -6.07 3.74 7.62
N GLY A 184 -5.93 2.42 7.71
CA GLY A 184 -4.75 1.70 7.22
C GLY A 184 -4.69 1.68 5.69
N GLY A 185 -3.46 1.59 5.14
CA GLY A 185 -3.26 1.60 3.70
C GLY A 185 -3.69 2.90 3.04
N TYR A 186 -4.20 2.82 1.82
CA TYR A 186 -4.73 3.99 1.10
C TYR A 186 -6.26 3.92 0.97
N ARG A 187 -6.90 5.10 1.01
CA ARG A 187 -8.34 5.31 0.90
C ARG A 187 -8.59 6.52 0.02
N LEU A 188 -8.55 6.32 -1.30
CA LEU A 188 -8.61 7.40 -2.27
C LEU A 188 -10.06 7.82 -2.52
N CYS A 189 -10.34 9.12 -2.44
CA CYS A 189 -11.67 9.63 -2.78
C CYS A 189 -11.60 10.94 -3.56
N PRO A 190 -12.55 11.18 -4.49
CA PRO A 190 -12.73 12.49 -5.09
C PRO A 190 -13.39 13.43 -4.08
N VAL A 191 -12.76 14.58 -3.85
CA VAL A 191 -13.29 15.64 -2.96
C VAL A 191 -14.20 16.57 -3.72
N GLN A 192 -13.81 16.91 -4.96
CA GLN A 192 -14.54 17.82 -5.82
C GLN A 192 -14.30 17.48 -7.29
N VAL A 193 -15.35 17.61 -8.09
CA VAL A 193 -15.26 17.58 -9.55
C VAL A 193 -16.07 18.76 -10.10
N MET A 194 -15.44 19.62 -10.91
CA MET A 194 -16.07 20.76 -11.55
C MET A 194 -16.02 20.57 -13.06
N PHE A 195 -17.14 20.80 -13.72
CA PHE A 195 -17.32 20.65 -15.16
C PHE A 195 -18.42 21.58 -15.67
N PRO A 196 -18.43 21.97 -16.96
CA PRO A 196 -19.54 22.70 -17.58
C PRO A 196 -20.84 21.88 -17.56
N LYS A 197 -21.98 22.55 -17.36
CA LYS A 197 -23.31 21.91 -17.41
C LYS A 197 -23.89 21.79 -18.83
N GLU A 198 -23.38 22.57 -19.76
CA GLU A 198 -23.75 22.57 -21.18
C GLU A 198 -22.50 22.63 -22.04
N ALA A 199 -22.55 22.08 -23.22
CA ALA A 199 -21.48 22.11 -24.22
C ALA A 199 -22.04 21.92 -25.61
N GLU A 200 -21.31 22.39 -26.63
CA GLU A 200 -21.59 22.06 -28.04
C GLU A 200 -20.93 20.71 -28.40
N SER A 201 -21.52 20.01 -29.37
CA SER A 201 -20.89 18.79 -29.91
C SER A 201 -19.51 19.12 -30.49
N GLY A 202 -18.50 18.32 -30.17
CA GLY A 202 -17.11 18.54 -30.58
C GLY A 202 -16.32 19.55 -29.76
N GLU A 203 -16.94 20.22 -28.79
CA GLU A 203 -16.28 21.20 -27.94
C GLU A 203 -15.21 20.56 -27.05
N THR A 204 -14.15 21.32 -26.74
CA THR A 204 -13.17 20.99 -25.74
C THR A 204 -13.56 21.64 -24.41
N LEU A 205 -13.70 20.84 -23.37
CA LEU A 205 -14.12 21.29 -22.05
C LEU A 205 -12.95 21.22 -21.06
N THR A 206 -12.95 22.14 -20.11
CA THR A 206 -12.03 22.10 -18.96
C THR A 206 -12.72 21.42 -17.78
N LEU A 207 -12.11 20.34 -17.26
CA LEU A 207 -12.49 19.71 -16.00
C LEU A 207 -11.45 20.03 -14.92
N THR A 208 -11.93 20.37 -13.72
CA THR A 208 -11.08 20.46 -12.53
C THR A 208 -11.53 19.43 -11.52
N HIS A 209 -10.58 18.69 -10.96
CA HIS A 209 -10.87 17.66 -9.99
C HIS A 209 -9.86 17.68 -8.85
N THR A 210 -10.35 17.38 -7.64
CA THR A 210 -9.55 17.34 -6.41
C THR A 210 -9.71 15.98 -5.76
N TRP A 211 -8.60 15.40 -5.35
CA TRP A 211 -8.53 14.09 -4.73
C TRP A 211 -7.86 14.16 -3.37
N GLU A 212 -8.24 13.24 -2.51
CA GLU A 212 -7.62 13.04 -1.21
C GLU A 212 -7.41 11.55 -0.94
N ASN A 213 -6.38 11.25 -0.19
CA ASN A 213 -6.17 9.95 0.42
C ASN A 213 -6.52 10.06 1.92
N LEU A 214 -7.51 9.32 2.37
CA LEU A 214 -7.96 9.30 3.76
C LEU A 214 -7.18 8.29 4.61
N GLY A 215 -6.41 7.41 3.97
CA GLY A 215 -5.56 6.43 4.64
C GLY A 215 -4.18 6.98 4.99
N TRP A 216 -3.56 6.41 6.01
CA TRP A 216 -2.20 6.81 6.42
C TRP A 216 -1.09 6.26 5.51
N GLY A 217 -1.33 5.17 4.78
CA GLY A 217 -0.45 4.68 3.73
C GLY A 217 -0.62 5.45 2.43
N TYR A 218 -0.02 4.99 1.35
CA TYR A 218 -0.13 5.62 0.04
C TYR A 218 -0.52 4.59 -1.03
N CYS A 219 -1.07 5.07 -2.15
CA CYS A 219 -1.34 4.21 -3.30
C CYS A 219 -0.01 3.88 -4.03
N PRO A 220 0.41 2.62 -4.08
CA PRO A 220 1.73 2.27 -4.63
C PRO A 220 1.74 2.21 -6.18
N ASN A 221 1.10 3.19 -6.84
CA ASN A 221 0.98 3.24 -8.30
C ASN A 221 2.34 3.40 -9.00
N ASN A 222 3.33 3.96 -8.29
CA ASN A 222 4.69 4.19 -8.75
C ASN A 222 5.59 2.95 -8.76
N ILE A 223 5.21 1.85 -8.11
CA ILE A 223 6.07 0.65 -8.08
C ILE A 223 6.17 0.01 -9.46
N ARG A 224 7.28 -0.69 -9.71
CA ARG A 224 7.60 -1.30 -11.00
C ARG A 224 6.47 -2.17 -11.56
N GLN A 225 5.81 -2.96 -10.70
CA GLN A 225 4.76 -3.91 -11.10
C GLN A 225 3.47 -3.19 -11.54
N TRP A 226 3.16 -2.06 -10.94
CA TRP A 226 2.01 -1.25 -11.32
C TRP A 226 2.34 -0.21 -12.39
N ASN A 227 3.52 0.39 -12.34
CA ASN A 227 4.06 1.28 -13.36
C ASN A 227 3.04 2.34 -13.82
N PHE A 228 2.49 3.09 -12.86
CA PHE A 228 1.58 4.22 -13.08
C PHE A 228 0.28 3.88 -13.82
N ARG A 229 -0.18 2.62 -13.74
CA ARG A 229 -1.34 2.11 -14.49
C ARG A 229 -2.69 2.67 -14.03
N TYR A 230 -2.80 3.12 -12.80
CA TYR A 230 -4.06 3.62 -12.24
C TYR A 230 -4.13 5.13 -12.36
N LYS A 231 -5.20 5.64 -13.01
CA LYS A 231 -5.37 7.05 -13.27
C LYS A 231 -6.79 7.52 -12.99
N PRO A 232 -6.98 8.76 -12.48
CA PRO A 232 -8.30 9.38 -12.45
C PRO A 232 -8.91 9.40 -13.84
N SER A 233 -10.16 8.98 -13.92
CA SER A 233 -10.86 8.86 -15.19
C SER A 233 -12.29 9.36 -15.06
N PHE A 234 -12.79 9.97 -16.11
CA PHE A 234 -14.12 10.55 -16.20
C PHE A 234 -14.88 9.87 -17.33
N ALA A 235 -16.16 9.65 -17.13
CA ALA A 235 -17.01 9.04 -18.14
C ALA A 235 -18.28 9.85 -18.36
N LEU A 236 -18.74 9.87 -19.61
CA LEU A 236 -20.10 10.27 -19.97
C LEU A 236 -20.97 9.02 -20.04
N ILE A 237 -22.03 8.98 -19.24
CA ILE A 237 -22.98 7.88 -19.16
C ILE A 237 -24.32 8.34 -19.72
N ASP A 238 -24.90 7.60 -20.67
CA ASP A 238 -26.19 7.90 -21.28
C ASP A 238 -27.38 7.58 -20.35
N GLY A 239 -28.60 7.87 -20.81
CA GLY A 239 -29.82 7.59 -20.06
C GLY A 239 -30.11 6.10 -19.81
N ASN A 240 -29.44 5.20 -20.51
CA ASN A 240 -29.55 3.74 -20.36
C ASN A 240 -28.46 3.18 -19.41
N GLY A 241 -27.58 4.04 -18.89
CA GLY A 241 -26.49 3.63 -18.01
C GLY A 241 -25.23 3.15 -18.75
N LYS A 242 -25.17 3.33 -20.07
CA LYS A 242 -24.01 2.93 -20.88
C LYS A 242 -22.96 4.04 -20.89
N VAL A 243 -21.70 3.69 -20.67
CA VAL A 243 -20.56 4.59 -20.90
C VAL A 243 -20.42 4.86 -22.39
N VAL A 244 -20.53 6.12 -22.75
CA VAL A 244 -20.43 6.61 -24.14
C VAL A 244 -18.99 6.99 -24.48
N LYS A 245 -18.32 7.67 -23.54
CA LYS A 245 -16.94 8.11 -23.70
C LYS A 245 -16.22 8.16 -22.36
N THR A 246 -14.94 7.87 -22.37
CA THR A 246 -14.04 7.93 -21.20
C THR A 246 -12.89 8.88 -21.48
N PHE A 247 -12.49 9.62 -20.46
CA PHE A 247 -11.36 10.56 -20.48
C PHE A 247 -10.46 10.25 -19.29
N VAL A 248 -9.16 10.10 -19.54
CA VAL A 248 -8.17 9.73 -18.53
C VAL A 248 -7.22 10.89 -18.29
N ASP A 249 -7.08 11.33 -17.04
CA ASP A 249 -6.05 12.31 -16.69
C ASP A 249 -4.70 11.61 -16.51
N GLN A 250 -3.86 11.69 -17.53
CA GLN A 250 -2.51 11.09 -17.49
C GLN A 250 -1.53 11.84 -16.55
N LYS A 251 -1.83 13.08 -16.15
CA LYS A 251 -0.96 13.89 -15.29
C LYS A 251 -1.17 13.64 -13.80
N ALA A 252 -2.40 13.28 -13.43
CA ALA A 252 -2.71 13.01 -12.04
C ALA A 252 -2.07 11.69 -11.59
N GLU A 253 -1.47 11.70 -10.39
CA GLU A 253 -0.72 10.56 -9.89
C GLU A 253 -1.16 10.16 -8.48
N PRO A 254 -1.93 9.06 -8.35
CA PRO A 254 -2.41 8.60 -7.04
C PRO A 254 -1.32 8.30 -6.00
N SER A 255 -0.11 7.96 -6.44
CA SER A 255 1.01 7.72 -5.51
C SER A 255 1.53 8.99 -4.83
N ASP A 256 1.11 10.17 -5.28
CA ASP A 256 1.47 11.45 -4.66
C ASP A 256 0.45 11.91 -3.61
N TRP A 257 -0.71 11.29 -3.54
CA TRP A 257 -1.78 11.71 -2.62
C TRP A 257 -1.53 11.24 -1.20
N ARG A 258 -1.57 12.17 -0.27
CA ARG A 258 -1.28 11.95 1.16
C ARG A 258 -2.50 12.32 2.01
N GLN A 259 -2.62 11.67 3.14
CA GLN A 259 -3.65 11.97 4.13
C GLN A 259 -3.61 13.45 4.54
N GLY A 260 -4.77 14.10 4.53
CA GLY A 260 -4.92 15.51 4.91
C GLY A 260 -4.30 16.51 3.94
N LYS A 261 -3.93 16.09 2.71
CA LYS A 261 -3.33 16.93 1.67
C LYS A 261 -4.04 16.75 0.34
N PRO A 262 -5.24 17.33 0.17
CA PRO A 262 -5.95 17.26 -1.10
C PRO A 262 -5.11 17.85 -2.25
N VAL A 263 -5.18 17.20 -3.43
CA VAL A 263 -4.45 17.62 -4.63
C VAL A 263 -5.44 17.89 -5.76
N SER A 264 -5.30 19.05 -6.39
CA SER A 264 -6.18 19.47 -7.50
C SER A 264 -5.45 19.39 -8.83
N TYR A 265 -6.19 18.98 -9.84
CA TYR A 265 -5.74 18.88 -11.24
C TYR A 265 -6.75 19.56 -12.17
N THR A 266 -6.25 19.97 -13.32
CA THR A 266 -7.08 20.48 -14.42
C THR A 266 -6.72 19.75 -15.70
N MET A 267 -7.73 19.28 -16.43
CA MET A 267 -7.55 18.61 -17.70
C MET A 267 -8.50 19.14 -18.76
N GLU A 268 -8.07 19.08 -19.99
CA GLU A 268 -8.91 19.36 -21.18
C GLU A 268 -9.46 18.02 -21.71
N VAL A 269 -10.75 18.01 -22.03
CA VAL A 269 -11.43 16.86 -22.63
C VAL A 269 -12.15 17.26 -23.90
N GLU A 270 -11.91 16.54 -24.99
CA GLU A 270 -12.57 16.76 -26.29
C GLU A 270 -13.81 15.86 -26.38
N LEU A 271 -15.00 16.47 -26.48
CA LEU A 271 -16.24 15.72 -26.66
C LEU A 271 -16.25 14.95 -28.00
N GLY A 272 -15.64 15.54 -29.04
CA GLY A 272 -15.52 14.89 -30.34
C GLY A 272 -16.90 14.53 -30.89
N ASP A 273 -17.12 13.28 -31.20
CA ASP A 273 -18.32 12.70 -31.80
C ASP A 273 -19.43 12.30 -30.78
N VAL A 274 -19.38 12.82 -29.55
CA VAL A 274 -20.46 12.61 -28.58
C VAL A 274 -21.76 13.25 -29.14
N PRO A 275 -22.83 12.45 -29.34
CA PRO A 275 -24.09 12.96 -29.89
C PRO A 275 -24.75 13.99 -28.98
N SER A 276 -25.59 14.84 -29.54
CA SER A 276 -26.45 15.74 -28.76
C SER A 276 -27.35 14.93 -27.83
N GLY A 277 -27.43 15.36 -26.56
CA GLY A 277 -28.20 14.65 -25.54
C GLY A 277 -27.81 15.05 -24.13
N THR A 278 -28.46 14.45 -23.15
CA THR A 278 -28.14 14.64 -21.74
C THR A 278 -27.40 13.44 -21.22
N TYR A 279 -26.23 13.68 -20.62
CA TYR A 279 -25.33 12.67 -20.07
C TYR A 279 -25.09 12.89 -18.58
N THR A 280 -24.69 11.83 -17.90
CA THR A 280 -24.21 11.89 -16.52
C THR A 280 -22.68 11.84 -16.53
N TRP A 281 -22.02 12.84 -15.96
CA TRP A 281 -20.63 12.75 -15.61
C TRP A 281 -20.42 11.76 -14.45
N ALA A 282 -19.46 10.90 -14.62
CA ALA A 282 -19.03 9.97 -13.59
C ALA A 282 -17.52 9.93 -13.49
N VAL A 283 -17.00 9.57 -12.32
CA VAL A 283 -15.56 9.53 -12.02
C VAL A 283 -15.17 8.20 -11.44
N SER A 284 -13.95 7.75 -11.71
CA SER A 284 -13.34 6.57 -11.11
C SER A 284 -11.81 6.67 -11.16
N ILE A 285 -11.12 5.69 -10.59
CA ILE A 285 -9.70 5.45 -10.83
C ILE A 285 -9.61 4.23 -11.73
N ALA A 286 -9.31 4.47 -13.00
CA ALA A 286 -9.32 3.43 -14.02
C ALA A 286 -7.98 2.71 -14.14
N ASP A 287 -8.02 1.46 -14.59
CA ASP A 287 -6.86 0.67 -14.97
C ASP A 287 -6.57 0.88 -16.46
N THR A 288 -5.54 1.65 -16.76
CA THR A 288 -5.16 1.99 -18.15
C THR A 288 -4.66 0.77 -18.95
N ARG A 289 -4.36 -0.34 -18.30
CA ARG A 289 -4.02 -1.60 -18.97
C ARG A 289 -5.23 -2.48 -19.29
N LYS A 290 -6.44 -2.06 -18.85
CA LYS A 290 -7.70 -2.77 -19.05
C LYS A 290 -8.76 -1.90 -19.72
N ASN A 291 -8.39 -1.19 -20.78
CA ASN A 291 -9.30 -0.31 -21.54
C ASN A 291 -9.98 0.77 -20.69
N ASP A 292 -9.25 1.34 -19.74
CA ASP A 292 -9.68 2.46 -18.91
C ASP A 292 -10.97 2.20 -18.10
N VAL A 293 -11.22 0.94 -17.74
CA VAL A 293 -12.32 0.59 -16.82
C VAL A 293 -11.92 0.84 -15.38
N PRO A 294 -12.89 1.08 -14.47
CA PRO A 294 -12.60 1.20 -13.04
C PRO A 294 -11.73 0.05 -12.53
N GLY A 295 -10.61 0.37 -11.90
CA GLY A 295 -9.56 -0.57 -11.51
C GLY A 295 -9.15 -0.52 -10.04
N LEU A 296 -9.41 0.59 -9.35
CA LEU A 296 -9.26 0.72 -7.89
C LEU A 296 -10.59 1.15 -7.28
N ASN A 297 -10.90 0.55 -6.13
CA ASN A 297 -12.03 0.98 -5.34
C ASN A 297 -11.76 2.34 -4.70
N MET A 298 -12.70 3.25 -4.84
CA MET A 298 -12.67 4.55 -4.16
C MET A 298 -13.31 4.45 -2.76
N ALA A 299 -12.85 5.30 -1.85
CA ALA A 299 -13.40 5.42 -0.51
C ALA A 299 -14.67 6.29 -0.51
N VAL A 300 -15.71 5.80 -1.17
CA VAL A 300 -17.02 6.42 -1.28
C VAL A 300 -18.11 5.40 -0.92
N ASP A 301 -19.32 5.88 -0.66
CA ASP A 301 -20.44 4.97 -0.43
C ASP A 301 -20.69 4.09 -1.66
N ALA A 302 -20.67 2.78 -1.47
CA ALA A 302 -20.89 1.81 -2.53
C ALA A 302 -22.27 1.98 -3.22
N ALA A 303 -23.27 2.46 -2.51
CA ALA A 303 -24.59 2.76 -3.07
C ALA A 303 -24.58 3.93 -4.09
N SER A 304 -23.52 4.76 -4.06
CA SER A 304 -23.33 5.87 -5.00
C SER A 304 -22.65 5.45 -6.29
N LEU A 305 -22.14 4.22 -6.37
CA LEU A 305 -21.47 3.69 -7.55
C LEU A 305 -22.44 3.04 -8.53
N THR A 306 -22.10 3.09 -9.81
CA THR A 306 -22.71 2.18 -10.81
C THR A 306 -22.24 0.75 -10.56
N ALA A 307 -22.89 -0.24 -11.19
CA ALA A 307 -22.47 -1.64 -11.13
C ALA A 307 -21.02 -1.84 -11.63
N ASP A 308 -20.53 -0.98 -12.52
CA ASP A 308 -19.19 -1.01 -13.09
C ASP A 308 -18.17 -0.17 -12.29
N GLY A 309 -18.55 0.40 -11.13
CA GLY A 309 -17.63 1.13 -10.24
C GLY A 309 -17.43 2.61 -10.55
N TRP A 310 -18.32 3.25 -11.32
CA TRP A 310 -18.30 4.68 -11.58
C TRP A 310 -19.11 5.45 -10.54
N LEU A 311 -18.55 6.51 -9.95
CA LEU A 311 -19.25 7.47 -9.08
C LEU A 311 -19.90 8.56 -9.95
N LYS A 312 -21.22 8.67 -9.91
CA LYS A 312 -21.97 9.73 -10.60
C LYS A 312 -21.77 11.07 -9.89
N VAL A 313 -21.36 12.11 -10.61
CA VAL A 313 -21.03 13.42 -10.03
C VAL A 313 -21.91 14.57 -10.53
N GLY A 314 -22.62 14.41 -11.64
CA GLY A 314 -23.56 15.44 -12.15
C GLY A 314 -23.99 15.20 -13.58
N LYS A 315 -24.68 16.17 -14.17
CA LYS A 315 -25.21 16.08 -15.53
C LYS A 315 -24.62 17.17 -16.45
N ILE A 316 -24.54 16.84 -17.73
CA ILE A 316 -24.21 17.77 -18.83
C ILE A 316 -25.18 17.58 -19.97
N THR A 317 -25.55 18.68 -20.63
CA THR A 317 -26.29 18.66 -21.89
C THR A 317 -25.36 19.01 -23.03
N VAL A 318 -25.21 18.10 -23.99
CA VAL A 318 -24.49 18.35 -25.27
C VAL A 318 -25.52 18.76 -26.32
N LYS A 319 -25.31 19.90 -26.96
CA LYS A 319 -26.18 20.51 -27.98
C LYS A 319 -25.73 20.17 -29.37
#